data_508df70f69df59976c44cb52465a4134
#
_entry.id   508df70f69df59976c44cb52465a4134
#
_cell.length_a   1.000
_cell.length_b   1.000
_cell.length_c   1.000
_cell.angle_alpha   90.00
_cell.angle_beta   90.00
_cell.angle_gamma   90.00
#
_symmetry.space_group_name_H-M   'P 1'
#
loop_
_entity.id
_entity.type
_entity.pdbx_description
1 polymer ?
#
loop_
_entity_poly.entity_id
_entity_poly.type
_entity_poly.pdbx_seq_one_letter_code
_entity_poly.pdbx_strand_id
1 'polypeptide(L)' 'MTVDTHLLTPGCIVLIAAFDDIPEHQFQVEEVFDDLVTGVALTGPLAGEYGEPELGMIVQVIPQGTPSDS' A
#
# COMPACT_ATOMS: atom_id res chain seq x y z
N MET A 1 4.92 9.59 11.84
CA MET A 1 6.13 9.03 11.31
C MET A 1 5.94 8.56 9.90
N THR A 2 6.84 8.86 9.04
CA THR A 2 6.69 8.49 7.64
C THR A 2 7.31 7.12 7.38
N VAL A 3 6.75 6.40 6.43
CA VAL A 3 7.28 5.12 6.03
C VAL A 3 8.55 5.37 5.20
N ASP A 4 9.48 4.43 5.27
CA ASP A 4 10.72 4.54 4.51
C ASP A 4 10.42 4.30 3.03
N THR A 5 10.58 5.33 2.22
CA THR A 5 10.26 5.23 0.81
C THR A 5 11.21 4.31 0.07
N HIS A 6 12.36 3.97 0.63
CA HIS A 6 13.24 3.00 0.02
C HIS A 6 12.59 1.62 -0.05
N LEU A 7 11.58 1.37 0.79
CA LEU A 7 10.88 0.09 0.79
C LEU A 7 9.73 0.07 -0.22
N LEU A 8 9.41 1.21 -0.80
CA LEU A 8 8.31 1.29 -1.75
C LEU A 8 8.83 0.98 -3.14
N THR A 9 8.42 -0.16 -3.66
CA THR A 9 8.82 -0.58 -5.00
C THR A 9 7.59 -1.11 -5.72
N PRO A 10 7.58 -1.05 -7.04
CA PRO A 10 6.46 -1.63 -7.78
C PRO A 10 6.26 -3.08 -7.39
N GLY A 11 5.02 -3.44 -7.13
CA GLY A 11 4.67 -4.79 -6.71
C GLY A 11 4.61 -5.01 -5.21
N CYS A 12 5.08 -4.05 -4.40
CA CYS A 12 5.03 -4.22 -2.96
C CYS A 12 3.60 -4.05 -2.45
N ILE A 13 3.35 -4.54 -1.26
CA ILE A 13 2.05 -4.38 -0.61
C ILE A 13 2.23 -3.47 0.59
N VAL A 14 1.33 -2.52 0.74
CA VAL A 14 1.37 -1.57 1.84
C VAL A 14 0.05 -1.60 2.58
N LEU A 15 0.05 -1.10 3.80
CA LEU A 15 -1.15 -0.96 4.60
C LEU A 15 -1.57 0.51 4.53
N ILE A 16 -2.77 0.76 4.09
CA ILE A 16 -3.32 2.10 3.95
C ILE A 16 -4.17 2.42 5.17
N ALA A 17 -3.93 3.60 5.73
CA ALA A 17 -4.68 4.03 6.91
C ALA A 17 -6.17 4.16 6.61
N ALA A 18 -6.97 3.96 7.62
CA ALA A 18 -8.41 4.17 7.48
C ALA A 18 -8.69 5.64 7.15
N PHE A 19 -9.67 5.88 6.31
CA PHE A 19 -10.08 7.24 5.97
C PHE A 19 -11.55 7.24 5.60
N ASP A 20 -12.22 8.33 5.93
CA ASP A 20 -13.66 8.43 5.73
C ASP A 20 -14.34 7.19 6.31
N ASP A 21 -15.13 6.50 5.52
CA ASP A 21 -15.80 5.28 5.95
C ASP A 21 -15.03 4.02 5.55
N ILE A 22 -13.82 4.17 5.07
CA ILE A 22 -13.03 3.05 4.57
C ILE A 22 -12.06 2.61 5.65
N PRO A 23 -12.09 1.35 6.09
CA PRO A 23 -11.15 0.88 7.10
C PRO A 23 -9.74 0.71 6.55
N GLU A 24 -8.80 0.58 7.45
CA GLU A 24 -7.44 0.26 7.08
C GLU A 24 -7.44 -1.00 6.22
N HIS A 25 -6.65 -0.99 5.17
CA HIS A 25 -6.68 -2.11 4.22
C HIS A 25 -5.34 -2.25 3.51
N GLN A 26 -5.14 -3.38 2.86
CA GLN A 26 -3.94 -3.65 2.10
C GLN A 26 -4.09 -3.15 0.67
N PHE A 27 -2.96 -2.73 0.10
CA PHE A 27 -2.95 -2.11 -1.21
C PHE A 27 -1.68 -2.55 -1.94
N GLN A 28 -1.83 -3.02 -3.16
CA GLN A 28 -0.69 -3.45 -3.96
C GLN A 28 -0.23 -2.29 -4.83
N VAL A 29 1.03 -1.90 -4.66
CA VAL A 29 1.60 -0.76 -5.37
C VAL A 29 2.02 -1.18 -6.76
N GLU A 30 1.66 -0.38 -7.76
CA GLU A 30 2.09 -0.60 -9.13
C GLU A 30 3.17 0.37 -9.53
N GLU A 31 3.04 1.63 -9.14
CA GLU A 31 4.06 2.65 -9.42
C GLU A 31 4.23 3.55 -8.22
N VAL A 32 5.42 4.09 -8.07
CA VAL A 32 5.75 4.96 -6.96
C VAL A 32 6.15 6.33 -7.52
N PHE A 33 5.51 7.37 -7.00
CA PHE A 33 5.80 8.74 -7.38
C PHE A 33 6.31 9.50 -6.16
N ASP A 34 6.68 10.76 -6.35
CA ASP A 34 7.26 11.55 -5.28
C ASP A 34 6.31 11.74 -4.10
N ASP A 35 5.02 11.82 -4.36
CA ASP A 35 4.04 12.16 -3.32
C ASP A 35 2.94 11.12 -3.17
N LEU A 36 2.86 10.15 -4.06
CA LEU A 36 1.81 9.14 -3.96
C LEU A 36 2.26 7.85 -4.64
N VAL A 37 1.47 6.81 -4.46
CA VAL A 37 1.66 5.57 -5.20
C VAL A 37 0.37 5.27 -5.94
N THR A 38 0.46 4.45 -6.96
CA THR A 38 -0.73 3.97 -7.66
C THR A 38 -0.80 2.47 -7.55
N GLY A 39 -1.98 1.94 -7.67
CA GLY A 39 -2.15 0.49 -7.60
C GLY A 39 -3.59 0.11 -7.33
N VAL A 40 -3.76 -1.04 -6.67
CA VAL A 40 -5.07 -1.64 -6.47
C VAL A 40 -5.21 -2.09 -5.03
N ALA A 41 -6.35 -1.77 -4.43
CA ALA A 41 -6.64 -2.26 -3.08
C ALA A 41 -6.84 -3.78 -3.12
N LEU A 42 -6.34 -4.44 -2.10
CA LEU A 42 -6.42 -5.91 -2.03
C LEU A 42 -7.50 -6.38 -1.08
N THR A 43 -7.80 -5.60 -0.05
CA THR A 43 -8.79 -6.01 0.96
C THR A 43 -9.72 -4.84 1.26
N GLY A 44 -10.79 -5.12 1.98
CA GLY A 44 -11.74 -4.10 2.38
C GLY A 44 -12.74 -3.75 1.29
N PRO A 45 -13.55 -2.71 1.51
CA PRO A 45 -14.61 -2.38 0.56
C PRO A 45 -14.11 -1.91 -0.79
N LEU A 46 -12.84 -1.51 -0.89
CA LEU A 46 -12.28 -1.06 -2.16
C LEU A 46 -11.49 -2.16 -2.86
N ALA A 47 -11.53 -3.38 -2.39
CA ALA A 47 -10.75 -4.47 -2.98
C ALA A 47 -11.00 -4.56 -4.48
N GLY A 48 -9.92 -4.56 -5.25
CA GLY A 48 -9.99 -4.59 -6.71
C GLY A 48 -10.09 -3.23 -7.37
N GLU A 49 -10.21 -2.15 -6.59
CA GLU A 49 -10.33 -0.81 -7.14
C GLU A 49 -8.97 -0.15 -7.27
N TYR A 50 -8.77 0.52 -8.38
CA TYR A 50 -7.57 1.31 -8.61
C TYR A 50 -7.60 2.54 -7.68
N GLY A 51 -6.44 2.93 -7.18
CA GLY A 51 -6.34 4.12 -6.36
C GLY A 51 -4.97 4.75 -6.45
N GLU A 52 -4.87 5.95 -5.88
CA GLU A 52 -3.63 6.73 -5.89
C GLU A 52 -3.41 7.35 -4.51
N PRO A 53 -3.22 6.53 -3.47
CA PRO A 53 -3.06 7.07 -2.13
C PRO A 53 -1.76 7.86 -2.00
N GLU A 54 -1.84 8.94 -1.23
CA GLU A 54 -0.65 9.72 -0.92
C GLU A 54 0.25 8.93 0.01
N LEU A 55 1.55 9.23 -0.05
CA LEU A 55 2.51 8.53 0.80
C LEU A 55 2.15 8.63 2.28
N GLY A 56 1.57 9.75 2.71
CA GLY A 56 1.16 9.92 4.10
C GLY A 56 0.05 8.97 4.54
N MET A 57 -0.63 8.32 3.60
CA MET A 57 -1.66 7.33 3.94
C MET A 57 -1.07 5.95 4.20
N ILE A 58 0.19 5.74 3.87
CA ILE A 58 0.82 4.44 4.04
C ILE A 58 1.29 4.33 5.48
N VAL A 59 0.74 3.37 6.20
CA VAL A 59 1.10 3.12 7.59
C VAL A 59 2.30 2.21 7.68
N GLN A 60 2.40 1.26 6.77
CA GLN A 60 3.42 0.24 6.85
C GLN A 60 3.62 -0.41 5.49
N VAL A 61 4.85 -0.76 5.17
CA VAL A 61 5.14 -1.58 3.99
C VAL A 61 5.16 -3.03 4.47
N ILE A 62 4.30 -3.86 3.89
CA ILE A 62 4.20 -5.24 4.31
C ILE A 62 5.25 -6.05 3.57
N PRO A 63 6.15 -6.73 4.27
CA PRO A 63 7.18 -7.50 3.59
C PRO A 63 6.54 -8.57 2.72
N GLN A 64 7.02 -8.67 1.50
CA GLN A 64 6.57 -9.72 0.63
C GLN A 64 7.26 -10.96 1.09
N GLY A 65 6.58 -11.87 1.48
CA GLY A 65 7.12 -13.01 2.02
C GLY A 65 8.23 -13.55 1.28
N THR A 66 9.20 -13.81 1.95
CA THR A 66 10.12 -14.59 1.47
C THR A 66 9.63 -15.89 1.59
N PRO A 67 9.76 -16.34 0.98
CA PRO A 67 9.19 -17.56 0.99
C PRO A 67 9.79 -18.53 1.91
N SER A 68 9.83 -18.61 2.02
CA SER A 68 10.16 -19.25 2.59
C SER A 68 10.43 -20.04 2.85
N ASP A 69 10.36 -20.05 2.68
CA ASP A 69 10.45 -20.57 2.91
C ASP A 69 10.46 -20.90 3.19
N SER A 70 10.40 -20.94 3.10
CA SER A 70 10.27 -20.95 3.40
C SER A 70 10.21 -21.07 3.62
#